data_822693976de12c302ed45fa596c52826
#
_entry.id   822693976de12c302ed45fa596c52826
#
_cell.length_a   1.000
_cell.length_b   1.000
_cell.length_c   1.000
_cell.angle_alpha   90.00
_cell.angle_beta   90.00
_cell.angle_gamma   90.00
#
_symmetry.space_group_name_H-M   'P 1'
#
loop_
_entity.id
_entity.type
_entity.pdbx_description
1 polymer ?
#
loop_
_entity_poly.entity_id
_entity_poly.type
_entity_poly.pdbx_seq_one_letter_code
_entity_poly.pdbx_strand_id
1 'polypeptide(L)'
;MEGLEELDVIFIESMEQFPCSKEWELALFNLINACLLKDCKIFISSRVTAKQLEINLVDLKSRLLAFPAFELPEINEDEKIKALKEAASRKGWELEDNVLSYILTHTSRNLSDLMSLMNELDTFSLEKKRKVSIALVRELISNK
;
A
#
# COMPACT_ATOMS: atom_id res chain seq x y z
N MET A 1 15.42 7.05 -15.34
CA MET A 1 15.48 5.75 -14.65
C MET A 1 16.87 5.08 -14.79
N GLU A 2 17.87 5.83 -15.21
CA GLU A 2 19.24 5.32 -15.35
C GLU A 2 19.87 5.04 -13.97
N GLY A 3 20.62 3.95 -13.85
CA GLY A 3 21.31 3.55 -12.62
C GLY A 3 20.48 2.76 -11.61
N LEU A 4 19.16 2.67 -11.79
CA LEU A 4 18.30 1.86 -10.90
C LEU A 4 18.60 0.36 -11.02
N GLU A 5 19.06 -0.07 -12.19
CA GLU A 5 19.42 -1.46 -12.45
C GLU A 5 20.66 -1.94 -11.68
N GLU A 6 21.36 -1.04 -10.98
CA GLU A 6 22.47 -1.38 -10.06
C GLU A 6 21.97 -1.80 -8.66
N LEU A 7 20.67 -1.65 -8.41
CA LEU A 7 20.04 -2.06 -7.16
C LEU A 7 19.74 -3.57 -7.18
N ASP A 8 19.70 -4.19 -6.01
CA ASP A 8 19.33 -5.60 -5.87
C ASP A 8 17.83 -5.82 -6.14
N VAL A 9 17.01 -4.83 -5.74
CA VAL A 9 15.56 -4.92 -5.82
C VAL A 9 14.94 -3.56 -6.14
N ILE A 10 13.94 -3.54 -7.02
CA ILE A 10 13.14 -2.38 -7.36
C ILE A 10 11.66 -2.71 -7.13
N PHE A 11 10.94 -1.80 -6.46
CA PHE A 11 9.49 -1.85 -6.35
C PHE A 11 8.87 -0.68 -7.10
N ILE A 12 7.93 -0.96 -8.00
CA ILE A 12 7.09 0.02 -8.69
C ILE A 12 5.66 -0.18 -8.19
N GLU A 13 5.14 0.82 -7.48
CA GLU A 13 3.80 0.75 -6.89
C GLU A 13 2.77 1.48 -7.75
N SER A 14 1.54 0.95 -7.75
CA SER A 14 0.37 1.59 -8.37
C SER A 14 0.60 1.94 -9.84
N MET A 15 1.04 0.97 -10.61
CA MET A 15 1.43 1.17 -12.01
C MET A 15 0.31 1.78 -12.87
N GLU A 16 -0.94 1.55 -12.53
CA GLU A 16 -2.10 2.15 -13.19
C GLU A 16 -2.20 3.68 -13.06
N GLN A 17 -1.44 4.29 -12.13
CA GLN A 17 -1.42 5.74 -11.90
C GLN A 17 -0.31 6.46 -12.69
N PHE A 18 0.58 5.72 -13.34
CA PHE A 18 1.65 6.34 -14.11
C PHE A 18 1.13 6.93 -15.43
N PRO A 19 1.71 8.05 -15.88
CA PRO A 19 1.30 8.67 -17.12
C PRO A 19 1.59 7.75 -18.31
N CYS A 20 0.61 7.58 -19.19
CA CYS A 20 0.75 6.86 -20.45
C CYS A 20 1.56 7.70 -21.46
N SER A 21 2.80 8.07 -21.12
CA SER A 21 3.68 8.79 -22.03
C SER A 21 4.69 7.85 -22.68
N LYS A 22 4.98 8.12 -23.95
CA LYS A 22 5.93 7.31 -24.72
C LYS A 22 7.31 7.26 -24.08
N GLU A 23 7.75 8.37 -23.50
CA GLU A 23 9.04 8.51 -22.85
C GLU A 23 9.10 7.65 -21.59
N TRP A 24 8.03 7.64 -20.81
CA TRP A 24 7.94 6.84 -19.59
C TRP A 24 7.88 5.35 -19.91
N GLU A 25 7.03 4.95 -20.86
CA GLU A 25 6.91 3.55 -21.29
C GLU A 25 8.23 3.00 -21.82
N LEU A 26 8.96 3.79 -22.61
CA LEU A 26 10.28 3.41 -23.11
C LEU A 26 11.32 3.30 -21.98
N ALA A 27 11.31 4.25 -21.04
CA ALA A 27 12.21 4.23 -19.91
C ALA A 27 11.97 3.00 -19.01
N LEU A 28 10.71 2.63 -18.77
CA LEU A 28 10.37 1.43 -18.01
C LEU A 28 10.76 0.15 -18.75
N PHE A 29 10.51 0.09 -20.05
CA PHE A 29 10.92 -1.05 -20.87
C PHE A 29 12.44 -1.27 -20.81
N ASN A 30 13.21 -0.19 -20.93
CA ASN A 30 14.67 -0.25 -20.83
C ASN A 30 15.13 -0.68 -19.43
N LEU A 31 14.49 -0.17 -18.37
CA LEU A 31 14.77 -0.56 -17.00
C LEU A 31 14.52 -2.07 -16.79
N ILE A 32 13.37 -2.57 -17.22
CA ILE A 32 13.04 -4.01 -17.11
C ILE A 32 14.11 -4.85 -17.81
N ASN A 33 14.51 -4.47 -19.03
CA ASN A 33 15.55 -5.21 -19.75
C ASN A 33 16.91 -5.14 -19.06
N ALA A 34 17.28 -3.99 -18.52
CA ALA A 34 18.54 -3.82 -17.77
C ALA A 34 18.53 -4.67 -16.48
N CYS A 35 17.42 -4.69 -15.74
CA CYS A 35 17.26 -5.53 -14.55
C CYS A 35 17.43 -7.03 -14.86
N LEU A 36 16.85 -7.49 -15.97
CA LEU A 36 17.00 -8.88 -16.40
C LEU A 36 18.45 -9.26 -16.73
N LEU A 37 19.25 -8.30 -17.22
CA LEU A 37 20.67 -8.52 -17.55
C LEU A 37 21.57 -8.50 -16.31
N LYS A 38 21.20 -7.75 -15.27
CA LYS A 38 22.00 -7.52 -14.06
C LYS A 38 21.52 -8.30 -12.83
N ASP A 39 20.56 -9.23 -13.01
CA ASP A 39 19.93 -10.01 -11.92
C ASP A 39 19.24 -9.13 -10.86
N CYS A 40 18.87 -7.90 -11.20
CA CYS A 40 18.06 -7.01 -10.36
C CYS A 40 16.61 -7.49 -10.34
N LYS A 41 16.04 -7.69 -9.15
CA LYS A 41 14.66 -8.12 -9.00
C LYS A 41 13.72 -6.93 -9.10
N ILE A 42 12.72 -7.03 -9.97
CA ILE A 42 11.70 -5.97 -10.12
C ILE A 42 10.32 -6.52 -9.74
N PHE A 43 9.65 -5.78 -8.85
CA PHE A 43 8.28 -6.05 -8.43
C PHE A 43 7.40 -4.87 -8.83
N ILE A 44 6.24 -5.19 -9.39
CA ILE A 44 5.28 -4.19 -9.85
C ILE A 44 3.93 -4.48 -9.21
N SER A 45 3.35 -3.51 -8.53
CA SER A 45 1.98 -3.61 -8.05
C SER A 45 1.03 -2.78 -8.91
N SER A 46 -0.20 -3.28 -9.06
CA SER A 46 -1.28 -2.58 -9.77
C SER A 46 -2.64 -3.05 -9.24
N ARG A 47 -3.64 -2.18 -9.28
CA ARG A 47 -5.03 -2.52 -8.96
C ARG A 47 -5.75 -3.21 -10.11
N VAL A 48 -5.16 -3.19 -11.30
CA VAL A 48 -5.67 -3.84 -12.51
C VAL A 48 -4.66 -4.84 -13.04
N THR A 49 -5.11 -5.80 -13.81
CA THR A 49 -4.20 -6.79 -14.40
C THR A 49 -3.32 -6.14 -15.48
N ALA A 50 -2.16 -6.74 -15.78
CA ALA A 50 -1.26 -6.28 -16.85
C ALA A 50 -1.99 -6.16 -18.21
N LYS A 51 -3.02 -6.98 -18.43
CA LYS A 51 -3.85 -6.94 -19.64
C LYS A 51 -4.68 -5.65 -19.72
N GLN A 52 -5.16 -5.15 -18.58
CA GLN A 52 -6.04 -3.97 -18.48
C GLN A 52 -5.25 -2.66 -18.40
N LEU A 53 -3.93 -2.71 -18.14
CA LEU A 53 -3.10 -1.52 -18.16
C LEU A 53 -3.12 -0.85 -19.53
N GLU A 54 -3.34 0.46 -19.56
CA GLU A 54 -3.30 1.29 -20.77
C GLU A 54 -1.84 1.58 -21.14
N ILE A 55 -1.23 0.67 -21.92
CA ILE A 55 0.15 0.74 -22.37
C ILE A 55 0.15 0.69 -23.90
N ASN A 56 0.75 1.69 -24.52
CA ASN A 56 0.85 1.83 -25.96
C ASN A 56 2.05 1.06 -26.54
N LEU A 57 3.16 0.96 -25.79
CA LEU A 57 4.35 0.25 -26.23
C LEU A 57 4.12 -1.27 -26.14
N VAL A 58 3.93 -1.91 -27.31
CA VAL A 58 3.62 -3.35 -27.43
C VAL A 58 4.65 -4.22 -26.74
N ASP A 59 5.93 -3.87 -26.87
CA ASP A 59 7.03 -4.63 -26.27
C ASP A 59 7.00 -4.56 -24.73
N LEU A 60 6.70 -3.40 -24.15
CA LEU A 60 6.51 -3.26 -22.70
C LEU A 60 5.31 -4.08 -22.24
N LYS A 61 4.19 -3.99 -22.94
CA LYS A 61 2.99 -4.79 -22.61
C LYS A 61 3.27 -6.29 -22.63
N SER A 62 3.99 -6.74 -23.64
CA SER A 62 4.40 -8.16 -23.75
C SER A 62 5.30 -8.59 -22.58
N ARG A 63 6.23 -7.74 -22.15
CA ARG A 63 7.09 -8.00 -20.98
C ARG A 63 6.28 -8.12 -19.70
N LEU A 64 5.36 -7.19 -19.45
CA LEU A 64 4.51 -7.20 -18.27
C LEU A 64 3.58 -8.42 -18.22
N LEU A 65 3.05 -8.83 -19.36
CA LEU A 65 2.24 -10.05 -19.47
C LEU A 65 3.03 -11.34 -19.21
N ALA A 66 4.34 -11.32 -19.44
CA ALA A 66 5.23 -12.46 -19.18
C ALA A 66 5.67 -12.57 -17.71
N PHE A 67 5.44 -11.55 -16.89
CA PHE A 67 5.75 -11.61 -15.46
C PHE A 67 4.82 -12.58 -14.73
N PRO A 68 5.33 -13.33 -13.73
CA PRO A 68 4.47 -14.05 -12.81
C PRO A 68 3.52 -13.08 -12.11
N ALA A 69 2.22 -13.28 -12.25
CA ALA A 69 1.21 -12.44 -11.62
C ALA A 69 0.60 -13.15 -10.41
N PHE A 70 0.54 -12.45 -9.29
CA PHE A 70 -0.09 -12.89 -8.06
C PHE A 70 -1.22 -11.92 -7.70
N GLU A 71 -2.42 -12.46 -7.53
CA GLU A 71 -3.54 -11.68 -7.03
C GLU A 71 -3.52 -11.69 -5.50
N LEU A 72 -3.61 -10.50 -4.91
CA LEU A 72 -3.78 -10.35 -3.48
C LEU A 72 -5.27 -10.20 -3.20
N PRO A 73 -5.92 -11.20 -2.56
CA PRO A 73 -7.33 -11.10 -2.22
C PRO A 73 -7.57 -9.99 -1.20
N GLU A 74 -8.76 -9.41 -1.24
CA GLU A 74 -9.19 -8.52 -0.17
C GLU A 74 -9.28 -9.31 1.14
N ILE A 75 -8.70 -8.76 2.19
CA ILE A 75 -8.78 -9.36 3.52
C ILE A 75 -10.20 -9.21 4.07
N ASN A 76 -10.67 -10.26 4.75
CA ASN A 76 -11.97 -10.26 5.40
C ASN A 76 -11.99 -9.43 6.70
N GLU A 77 -13.16 -9.27 7.33
CA GLU A 77 -13.30 -8.45 8.54
C GLU A 77 -12.46 -8.97 9.71
N ASP A 78 -12.35 -10.29 9.88
CA ASP A 78 -11.57 -10.88 10.98
C ASP A 78 -10.07 -10.65 10.78
N GLU A 79 -9.60 -10.73 9.55
CA GLU A 79 -8.21 -10.42 9.18
C GLU A 79 -7.90 -8.93 9.36
N LYS A 80 -8.84 -8.03 9.04
CA LYS A 80 -8.71 -6.59 9.32
C LYS A 80 -8.57 -6.33 10.82
N ILE A 81 -9.45 -6.93 11.62
CA ILE A 81 -9.40 -6.84 13.09
C ILE A 81 -8.04 -7.29 13.61
N LYS A 82 -7.56 -8.43 13.14
CA LYS A 82 -6.25 -8.95 13.52
C LYS A 82 -5.12 -8.00 13.15
N ALA A 83 -5.13 -7.48 11.91
CA ALA A 83 -4.13 -6.52 11.44
C ALA A 83 -4.12 -5.23 12.28
N LEU A 84 -5.28 -4.70 12.66
CA LEU A 84 -5.39 -3.50 13.52
C LEU A 84 -4.85 -3.76 14.92
N LYS A 85 -5.17 -4.91 15.53
CA LYS A 85 -4.65 -5.30 16.85
C LYS A 85 -3.12 -5.48 16.82
N GLU A 86 -2.60 -6.11 15.78
CA GLU A 86 -1.15 -6.25 15.59
C GLU A 86 -0.45 -4.89 15.38
N ALA A 87 -1.06 -3.98 14.61
CA ALA A 87 -0.53 -2.63 14.40
C ALA A 87 -0.47 -1.84 15.71
N ALA A 88 -1.51 -1.92 16.55
CA ALA A 88 -1.53 -1.31 17.88
C ALA A 88 -0.42 -1.90 18.78
N SER A 89 -0.31 -3.22 18.81
CA SER A 89 0.70 -3.93 19.62
C SER A 89 2.13 -3.53 19.22
N ARG A 90 2.42 -3.40 17.93
CA ARG A 90 3.74 -2.94 17.43
C ARG A 90 4.07 -1.51 17.88
N LYS A 91 3.06 -0.69 18.16
CA LYS A 91 3.19 0.68 18.68
C LYS A 91 3.20 0.76 20.19
N GLY A 92 3.11 -0.39 20.87
CA GLY A 92 3.19 -0.50 22.32
C GLY A 92 1.88 -0.21 23.08
N TRP A 93 0.72 -0.24 22.41
CA TRP A 93 -0.58 -0.09 23.05
C TRP A 93 -1.56 -1.19 22.63
N GLU A 94 -2.53 -1.46 23.49
CA GLU A 94 -3.55 -2.47 23.25
C GLU A 94 -4.81 -1.83 22.68
N LEU A 95 -5.35 -2.42 21.61
CA LEU A 95 -6.61 -2.01 21.00
C LEU A 95 -7.75 -2.80 21.66
N GLU A 96 -8.44 -2.17 22.60
CA GLU A 96 -9.59 -2.75 23.27
C GLU A 96 -10.75 -2.97 22.29
N ASP A 97 -11.53 -4.04 22.50
CA ASP A 97 -12.63 -4.42 21.60
C ASP A 97 -13.72 -3.35 21.46
N ASN A 98 -13.98 -2.59 22.54
CA ASN A 98 -14.92 -1.46 22.50
C ASN A 98 -14.42 -0.30 21.62
N VAL A 99 -13.12 -0.01 21.67
CA VAL A 99 -12.47 1.02 20.84
C VAL A 99 -12.45 0.57 19.38
N LEU A 100 -12.09 -0.69 19.13
CA LEU A 100 -12.13 -1.29 17.81
C LEU A 100 -13.53 -1.21 17.18
N SER A 101 -14.54 -1.65 17.92
CA SER A 101 -15.95 -1.60 17.47
C SER A 101 -16.37 -0.17 17.15
N TYR A 102 -15.95 0.81 17.96
CA TYR A 102 -16.23 2.21 17.71
C TYR A 102 -15.58 2.70 16.42
N ILE A 103 -14.31 2.37 16.19
CA ILE A 103 -13.56 2.71 14.96
C ILE A 103 -14.29 2.14 13.74
N LEU A 104 -14.56 0.82 13.72
CA LEU A 104 -15.21 0.15 12.60
C LEU A 104 -16.62 0.66 12.28
N THR A 105 -17.32 1.23 13.28
CA THR A 105 -18.66 1.77 13.12
C THR A 105 -18.66 3.21 12.60
N HIS A 106 -17.64 4.02 12.95
CA HIS A 106 -17.65 5.47 12.73
C HIS A 106 -16.62 5.94 11.69
N THR A 107 -15.87 5.02 11.08
CA THR A 107 -14.85 5.35 10.08
C THR A 107 -14.97 4.49 8.84
N SER A 108 -14.14 4.78 7.83
CA SER A 108 -14.04 3.96 6.64
C SER A 108 -13.64 2.52 7.00
N ARG A 109 -14.21 1.55 6.30
CA ARG A 109 -13.83 0.13 6.43
C ARG A 109 -12.66 -0.27 5.52
N ASN A 110 -12.13 0.68 4.77
CA ASN A 110 -10.94 0.43 3.95
C ASN A 110 -9.72 0.24 4.85
N LEU A 111 -8.95 -0.82 4.62
CA LEU A 111 -7.78 -1.13 5.46
C LEU A 111 -6.74 -0.01 5.47
N SER A 112 -6.49 0.63 4.32
CA SER A 112 -5.53 1.73 4.22
C SER A 112 -5.92 2.91 5.10
N ASP A 113 -7.23 3.28 5.08
CA ASP A 113 -7.75 4.36 5.90
C ASP A 113 -7.69 4.02 7.38
N LEU A 114 -8.01 2.76 7.73
CA LEU A 114 -7.91 2.26 9.09
C LEU A 114 -6.47 2.27 9.60
N MET A 115 -5.51 1.85 8.79
CA MET A 115 -4.08 1.88 9.14
C MET A 115 -3.55 3.32 9.28
N SER A 116 -4.01 4.25 8.44
CA SER A 116 -3.71 5.68 8.57
C SER A 116 -4.26 6.24 9.87
N LEU A 117 -5.50 5.91 10.21
CA LEU A 117 -6.12 6.29 11.49
C LEU A 117 -5.33 5.73 12.70
N MET A 118 -4.84 4.50 12.63
CA MET A 118 -3.99 3.91 13.68
C MET A 118 -2.69 4.68 13.88
N ASN A 119 -2.07 5.17 12.79
CA ASN A 119 -0.88 6.01 12.87
C ASN A 119 -1.18 7.38 13.50
N GLU A 120 -2.28 8.01 13.09
CA GLU A 120 -2.74 9.28 13.66
C GLU A 120 -3.08 9.16 15.14
N LEU A 121 -3.78 8.08 15.54
CA LEU A 121 -4.12 7.80 16.94
C LEU A 121 -2.89 7.62 17.81
N ASP A 122 -1.86 6.95 17.28
CA ASP A 122 -0.59 6.78 17.97
C ASP A 122 0.06 8.16 18.27
N THR A 123 0.26 8.96 17.24
CA THR A 123 0.82 10.31 17.36
C THR A 123 -0.01 11.17 18.33
N PHE A 124 -1.34 11.19 18.16
CA PHE A 124 -2.24 11.99 18.96
C PHE A 124 -2.28 11.56 20.44
N SER A 125 -2.19 10.25 20.71
CA SER A 125 -2.11 9.71 22.06
C SER A 125 -0.84 10.15 22.80
N LEU A 126 0.30 10.19 22.08
CA LEU A 126 1.58 10.68 22.61
C LEU A 126 1.54 12.19 22.87
N GLU A 127 1.01 12.99 21.94
CA GLU A 127 0.86 14.44 22.11
C GLU A 127 -0.01 14.80 23.31
N LYS A 128 -1.14 14.10 23.47
CA LYS A 128 -2.08 14.31 24.58
C LYS A 128 -1.64 13.63 25.88
N LYS A 129 -0.61 12.78 25.84
CA LYS A 129 -0.17 11.92 26.97
C LYS A 129 -1.31 11.11 27.58
N ARG A 130 -2.18 10.59 26.70
CA ARG A 130 -3.39 9.82 27.08
C ARG A 130 -3.42 8.50 26.35
N LYS A 131 -3.92 7.45 27.03
CA LYS A 131 -4.16 6.13 26.39
C LYS A 131 -5.22 6.24 25.30
N VAL A 132 -5.08 5.41 24.27
CA VAL A 132 -6.10 5.27 23.22
C VAL A 132 -7.39 4.77 23.86
N SER A 133 -8.47 5.50 23.62
CA SER A 133 -9.80 5.25 24.17
C SER A 133 -10.85 5.79 23.19
N ILE A 134 -12.13 5.39 23.36
CA ILE A 134 -13.22 5.91 22.55
C ILE A 134 -13.28 7.45 22.57
N ALA A 135 -13.01 8.07 23.72
CA ALA A 135 -13.00 9.52 23.86
C ALA A 135 -11.89 10.16 23.00
N LEU A 136 -10.68 9.56 22.98
CA LEU A 136 -9.57 10.03 22.17
C LEU A 136 -9.84 9.85 20.67
N VAL A 137 -10.40 8.71 20.27
CA VAL A 137 -10.80 8.44 18.88
C VAL A 137 -11.83 9.46 18.40
N ARG A 138 -12.86 9.72 19.23
CA ARG A 138 -13.89 10.73 18.91
C ARG A 138 -13.30 12.12 18.75
N GLU A 139 -12.41 12.53 19.66
CA GLU A 139 -11.72 13.82 19.59
C GLU A 139 -10.91 13.95 18.30
N LEU A 140 -10.17 12.93 17.91
CA LEU A 140 -9.40 12.93 16.67
C LEU A 140 -10.28 13.03 15.42
N ILE A 141 -11.37 12.24 15.35
CA ILE A 141 -12.27 12.25 14.19
C ILE A 141 -13.01 13.59 14.07
N SER A 142 -13.38 14.23 15.20
CA SER A 142 -14.10 15.51 15.19
C SER A 142 -13.21 16.70 14.81
N ASN A 143 -11.89 16.54 14.83
CA ASN A 143 -10.93 17.58 14.45
C ASN A 143 -10.52 17.51 12.95
N LYS A 144 -11.09 16.55 12.21
CA LYS A 144 -10.95 16.43 10.74
C LYS A 144 -12.08 17.12 10.00
#